data_1393f24cc6dfcfa63b2e6b1cf7bf0ecd
#
_entry.id   1393f24cc6dfcfa63b2e6b1cf7bf0ecd
#
_cell.length_a   1.000
_cell.length_b   1.000
_cell.length_c   1.000
_cell.angle_alpha   90.00
_cell.angle_beta   90.00
_cell.angle_gamma   90.00
#
_symmetry.space_group_name_H-M   'P 1'
#
loop_
_entity.id
_entity.type
_entity.pdbx_description
1 polymer ?
#
loop_
_entity_poly.entity_id
_entity_poly.type
_entity_poly.pdbx_seq_one_letter_code
_entity_poly.pdbx_strand_id
1 'polypeptide(L)'
;IDASGSQQGRQALVALQGYIISEALSIVKIPQRVMGFCTFGDFTIMQRFRDYEDDRAANERIFEFYGSANNRDGLAVRAAAESLEMRKEENKILIVLSDGRPNDVIAGSLRDSKKEAYCTDFAVKDTAAEVRKLRNKRVAVLGVFAGEEEDLQAEKKIFGKDFAYIRDIGNFANVVGRYLKRQLLDV
;
A
#
# COMPACT_ATOMS: atom_id res chain seq x y z
N ILE A 1 1.38 3.34 -1.12
CA ILE A 1 0.46 3.62 -2.24
C ILE A 1 1.00 2.91 -3.47
N ASP A 2 0.18 2.07 -4.10
CA ASP A 2 0.47 1.51 -5.41
C ASP A 2 0.54 2.63 -6.45
N ALA A 3 1.68 2.79 -7.10
CA ALA A 3 1.96 3.77 -8.13
C ALA A 3 2.21 3.10 -9.50
N SER A 4 1.57 1.95 -9.75
CA SER A 4 1.64 1.27 -11.05
C SER A 4 0.86 2.02 -12.14
N GLY A 5 1.07 1.60 -13.39
CA GLY A 5 0.49 2.24 -14.57
C GLY A 5 -1.04 2.22 -14.61
N SER A 6 -1.70 1.26 -13.96
CA SER A 6 -3.15 1.20 -13.81
C SER A 6 -3.73 2.44 -13.11
N GLN A 7 -2.94 3.07 -12.24
CA GLN A 7 -3.32 4.28 -11.51
C GLN A 7 -3.29 5.57 -12.34
N GLN A 8 -2.74 5.58 -13.56
CA GLN A 8 -2.56 6.81 -14.36
C GLN A 8 -3.83 7.62 -14.56
N GLY A 9 -4.95 6.95 -14.85
CA GLY A 9 -6.26 7.62 -15.02
C GLY A 9 -6.90 8.12 -13.72
N ARG A 10 -6.33 7.80 -12.55
CA ARG A 10 -6.92 8.02 -11.22
C ARG A 10 -5.96 8.70 -10.24
N GLN A 11 -4.84 9.21 -10.72
CA GLN A 11 -3.74 9.74 -9.88
C GLN A 11 -4.22 10.76 -8.83
N ALA A 12 -5.05 11.71 -9.23
CA ALA A 12 -5.57 12.74 -8.33
C ALA A 12 -6.42 12.12 -7.19
N LEU A 13 -7.22 11.10 -7.50
CA LEU A 13 -8.05 10.40 -6.52
C LEU A 13 -7.20 9.60 -5.52
N VAL A 14 -6.19 8.90 -6.02
CA VAL A 14 -5.28 8.10 -5.18
C VAL A 14 -4.44 9.01 -4.28
N ALA A 15 -3.90 10.11 -4.83
CA ALA A 15 -3.19 11.11 -4.04
C ALA A 15 -4.09 11.70 -2.96
N LEU A 16 -5.35 12.03 -3.29
CA LEU A 16 -6.33 12.54 -2.33
C LEU A 16 -6.60 11.53 -1.20
N GLN A 17 -6.70 10.24 -1.49
CA GLN A 17 -6.87 9.20 -0.47
C GLN A 17 -5.68 9.17 0.49
N GLY A 18 -4.45 9.16 -0.04
CA GLY A 18 -3.23 9.23 0.78
C GLY A 18 -3.17 10.50 1.61
N TYR A 19 -3.52 11.64 1.01
CA TYR A 19 -3.56 12.94 1.69
C TYR A 19 -4.58 12.95 2.85
N ILE A 20 -5.80 12.44 2.64
CA ILE A 20 -6.83 12.39 3.70
C ILE A 20 -6.35 11.60 4.92
N ILE A 21 -5.71 10.43 4.69
CA ILE A 21 -5.13 9.64 5.79
C ILE A 21 -4.04 10.44 6.50
N SER A 22 -3.11 11.01 5.74
CA SER A 22 -1.99 11.77 6.30
C SER A 22 -2.44 12.98 7.10
N GLU A 23 -3.45 13.71 6.62
CA GLU A 23 -4.03 14.83 7.34
C GLU A 23 -4.64 14.39 8.67
N ALA A 24 -5.44 13.32 8.64
CA ALA A 24 -6.06 12.79 9.86
C ALA A 24 -5.01 12.36 10.90
N LEU A 25 -3.96 11.66 10.48
CA LEU A 25 -2.86 11.23 11.35
C LEU A 25 -2.04 12.42 11.87
N SER A 26 -1.81 13.45 11.05
CA SER A 26 -1.10 14.68 11.45
C SER A 26 -1.86 15.46 12.52
N ILE A 27 -3.20 15.55 12.41
CA ILE A 27 -4.05 16.23 13.40
C ILE A 27 -3.91 15.58 14.78
N VAL A 28 -3.86 14.24 14.82
CA VAL A 28 -3.71 13.49 16.09
C VAL A 28 -2.25 13.21 16.45
N LYS A 29 -1.30 13.80 15.73
CA LYS A 29 0.16 13.71 15.97
C LYS A 29 0.71 12.29 15.94
N ILE A 30 0.17 11.41 15.11
CA ILE A 30 0.71 10.06 14.89
C ILE A 30 1.84 10.15 13.86
N PRO A 31 3.07 9.69 14.20
CA PRO A 31 4.17 9.62 13.26
C PRO A 31 3.83 8.73 12.07
N GLN A 32 4.13 9.19 10.86
CA GLN A 32 3.77 8.47 9.65
C GLN A 32 4.78 8.66 8.54
N ARG A 33 4.92 7.66 7.69
CA ARG A 33 5.68 7.72 6.43
C ARG A 33 4.74 7.37 5.29
N VAL A 34 4.81 8.12 4.21
CA VAL A 34 4.02 7.87 3.00
C VAL A 34 4.95 7.65 1.82
N MET A 35 4.75 6.52 1.15
CA MET A 35 5.54 6.12 -0.02
C MET A 35 4.62 5.65 -1.14
N GLY A 36 4.97 6.00 -2.38
CA GLY A 36 4.48 5.34 -3.57
C GLY A 36 5.44 4.24 -3.99
N PHE A 37 4.94 3.18 -4.63
CA PHE A 37 5.80 2.14 -5.20
C PHE A 37 5.36 1.75 -6.61
N CYS A 38 6.34 1.52 -7.46
CA CYS A 38 6.16 0.88 -8.76
C CYS A 38 7.38 0.04 -9.10
N THR A 39 7.29 -0.80 -10.13
CA THR A 39 8.40 -1.65 -10.58
C THR A 39 8.73 -1.33 -12.02
N PHE A 40 9.96 -0.92 -12.26
CA PHE A 40 10.50 -0.64 -13.58
C PHE A 40 11.66 -1.58 -13.88
N GLY A 41 11.49 -2.44 -14.86
CA GLY A 41 12.47 -3.49 -15.19
C GLY A 41 12.73 -4.41 -13.97
N ASP A 42 13.97 -4.46 -13.52
CA ASP A 42 14.38 -5.29 -12.37
C ASP A 42 14.27 -4.57 -11.01
N PHE A 43 13.82 -3.32 -10.98
CA PHE A 43 13.86 -2.48 -9.80
C PHE A 43 12.46 -2.11 -9.31
N THR A 44 12.18 -2.34 -8.03
CA THR A 44 11.04 -1.72 -7.35
C THR A 44 11.50 -0.39 -6.77
N ILE A 45 10.84 0.67 -7.23
CA ILE A 45 11.11 2.06 -6.83
C ILE A 45 10.17 2.41 -5.69
N MET A 46 10.73 2.93 -4.59
CA MET A 46 9.98 3.44 -3.46
C MET A 46 10.13 4.96 -3.41
N GLN A 47 9.16 5.68 -3.95
CA GLN A 47 9.13 7.14 -3.88
C GLN A 47 8.58 7.58 -2.52
N ARG A 48 9.37 8.33 -1.76
CA ARG A 48 8.94 8.84 -0.47
C ARG A 48 8.38 10.26 -0.61
N PHE A 49 7.13 10.44 -0.23
CA PHE A 49 6.46 11.74 -0.20
C PHE A 49 6.60 12.40 1.16
N ARG A 50 6.56 11.62 2.23
CA ARG A 50 6.65 12.09 3.60
C ARG A 50 7.43 11.11 4.47
N ASP A 51 8.17 11.63 5.47
CA ASP A 51 8.84 10.84 6.50
C ASP A 51 8.22 11.07 7.89
N TYR A 52 8.59 10.23 8.86
CA TYR A 52 8.06 10.25 10.23
C TYR A 52 8.27 11.57 10.95
N GLU A 53 9.38 12.24 10.71
CA GLU A 53 9.78 13.47 11.40
C GLU A 53 9.35 14.75 10.62
N ASP A 54 8.70 14.58 9.47
CA ASP A 54 8.22 15.71 8.68
C ASP A 54 7.00 16.36 9.36
N ASP A 55 6.87 17.67 9.19
CA ASP A 55 5.70 18.41 9.64
C ASP A 55 4.46 18.16 8.76
N ARG A 56 3.33 18.78 9.13
CA ARG A 56 2.07 18.59 8.40
C ARG A 56 2.11 19.13 6.96
N ALA A 57 2.91 20.17 6.69
CA ALA A 57 3.01 20.74 5.35
C ALA A 57 3.57 19.74 4.33
N ALA A 58 4.39 18.78 4.77
CA ALA A 58 4.91 17.72 3.91
C ALA A 58 3.81 16.81 3.30
N ASN A 59 2.59 16.81 3.86
CA ASN A 59 1.48 16.04 3.28
C ASN A 59 1.15 16.47 1.86
N GLU A 60 1.40 17.73 1.48
CA GLU A 60 1.15 18.25 0.12
C GLU A 60 2.00 17.53 -0.93
N ARG A 61 3.18 16.99 -0.57
CA ARG A 61 4.02 16.23 -1.49
C ARG A 61 3.35 14.94 -2.00
N ILE A 62 2.29 14.48 -1.33
CA ILE A 62 1.52 13.31 -1.80
C ILE A 62 0.87 13.58 -3.16
N PHE A 63 0.61 14.85 -3.50
CA PHE A 63 0.11 15.25 -4.81
C PHE A 63 1.17 15.21 -5.93
N GLU A 64 2.45 14.96 -5.59
CA GLU A 64 3.50 14.61 -6.56
C GLU A 64 3.39 13.14 -7.04
N PHE A 65 2.38 12.40 -6.55
CA PHE A 65 2.10 11.02 -6.91
C PHE A 65 1.92 10.87 -8.43
N TYR A 66 2.62 9.91 -9.01
CA TYR A 66 2.56 9.59 -10.42
C TYR A 66 2.54 8.07 -10.63
N GLY A 67 1.51 7.58 -11.34
CA GLY A 67 1.38 6.17 -11.69
C GLY A 67 2.22 5.78 -12.90
N SER A 68 3.04 4.74 -12.80
CA SER A 68 3.92 4.27 -13.86
C SER A 68 4.32 2.80 -13.70
N ALA A 69 4.61 2.14 -14.82
CA ALA A 69 5.18 0.80 -14.88
C ALA A 69 4.32 -0.29 -14.20
N ASN A 70 4.95 -1.33 -13.67
CA ASN A 70 4.32 -2.50 -13.04
C ASN A 70 4.34 -2.40 -11.51
N ASN A 71 3.87 -3.46 -10.82
CA ASN A 71 3.90 -3.51 -9.36
C ASN A 71 4.30 -4.91 -8.84
N ARG A 72 5.29 -4.93 -7.93
CA ARG A 72 5.67 -6.09 -7.10
C ARG A 72 5.30 -5.79 -5.66
N ASP A 73 4.04 -5.96 -5.32
CA ASP A 73 3.48 -5.56 -4.02
C ASP A 73 4.14 -6.27 -2.85
N GLY A 74 4.46 -7.55 -2.98
CA GLY A 74 5.14 -8.29 -1.92
C GLY A 74 6.48 -7.67 -1.56
N LEU A 75 7.28 -7.26 -2.56
CA LEU A 75 8.55 -6.58 -2.34
C LEU A 75 8.37 -5.19 -1.75
N ALA A 76 7.38 -4.43 -2.24
CA ALA A 76 7.06 -3.10 -1.74
C ALA A 76 6.58 -3.15 -0.26
N VAL A 77 5.70 -4.08 0.08
CA VAL A 77 5.24 -4.33 1.46
C VAL A 77 6.43 -4.64 2.37
N ARG A 78 7.36 -5.49 1.95
CA ARG A 78 8.59 -5.81 2.70
C ARG A 78 9.45 -4.57 2.91
N ALA A 79 9.74 -3.81 1.85
CA ALA A 79 10.56 -2.61 1.94
C ALA A 79 9.95 -1.51 2.82
N ALA A 80 8.63 -1.30 2.73
CA ALA A 80 7.92 -0.38 3.61
C ALA A 80 7.98 -0.81 5.07
N ALA A 81 7.85 -2.11 5.31
CA ALA A 81 7.86 -2.69 6.65
C ALA A 81 9.21 -2.55 7.37
N GLU A 82 10.34 -2.66 6.66
CA GLU A 82 11.67 -2.54 7.27
C GLU A 82 11.81 -1.23 8.05
N SER A 83 11.35 -0.11 7.48
CA SER A 83 11.41 1.17 8.17
C SER A 83 10.42 1.28 9.34
N LEU A 84 9.26 0.65 9.21
CA LEU A 84 8.24 0.63 10.26
C LEU A 84 8.68 -0.25 11.44
N GLU A 85 9.32 -1.38 11.18
CA GLU A 85 9.84 -2.28 12.21
C GLU A 85 10.91 -1.64 13.08
N MET A 86 11.72 -0.73 12.53
CA MET A 86 12.76 0.01 13.28
C MET A 86 12.18 1.07 14.23
N ARG A 87 10.91 1.40 14.15
CA ARG A 87 10.26 2.36 15.04
C ARG A 87 10.11 1.78 16.45
N LYS A 88 10.09 2.65 17.46
CA LYS A 88 10.00 2.29 18.88
C LYS A 88 8.56 2.12 19.36
N GLU A 89 7.61 2.63 18.61
CA GLU A 89 6.19 2.55 18.95
C GLU A 89 5.73 1.09 19.00
N GLU A 90 4.94 0.74 20.01
CA GLU A 90 4.41 -0.63 20.18
C GLU A 90 3.38 -0.96 19.10
N ASN A 91 2.46 -0.02 18.85
CA ASN A 91 1.42 -0.19 17.83
C ASN A 91 1.92 0.29 16.47
N LYS A 92 2.03 -0.63 15.54
CA LYS A 92 2.49 -0.38 14.18
C LYS A 92 1.41 -0.76 13.18
N ILE A 93 1.12 0.15 12.27
CA ILE A 93 0.07 -0.03 11.27
C ILE A 93 0.67 0.22 9.88
N LEU A 94 0.48 -0.71 8.96
CA LEU A 94 0.75 -0.54 7.53
C LEU A 94 -0.57 -0.46 6.78
N ILE A 95 -0.79 0.61 6.02
CA ILE A 95 -1.93 0.76 5.13
C ILE A 95 -1.43 0.68 3.70
N VAL A 96 -2.01 -0.21 2.91
CA VAL A 96 -1.69 -0.39 1.49
C VAL A 96 -2.89 0.09 0.67
N LEU A 97 -2.68 1.11 -0.16
CA LEU A 97 -3.67 1.57 -1.14
C LEU A 97 -3.33 0.93 -2.48
N SER A 98 -4.26 0.14 -3.05
CA SER A 98 -4.10 -0.57 -4.32
C SER A 98 -5.37 -0.50 -5.16
N ASP A 99 -5.26 -0.66 -6.47
CA ASP A 99 -6.40 -0.74 -7.40
C ASP A 99 -6.48 -2.05 -8.17
N GLY A 100 -5.57 -2.99 -7.90
CA GLY A 100 -5.54 -4.23 -8.64
C GLY A 100 -4.60 -5.28 -8.10
N ARG A 101 -4.41 -6.31 -8.91
CA ARG A 101 -3.52 -7.41 -8.57
C ARG A 101 -2.07 -7.00 -8.71
N PRO A 102 -1.19 -7.50 -7.85
CA PRO A 102 0.25 -7.44 -8.10
C PRO A 102 0.57 -8.03 -9.48
N ASN A 103 1.21 -7.25 -10.32
CA ASN A 103 1.49 -7.65 -11.69
C ASN A 103 2.79 -7.05 -12.22
N ASP A 104 3.78 -7.92 -12.47
CA ASP A 104 5.00 -7.60 -13.19
C ASP A 104 5.35 -8.72 -14.19
N VAL A 105 4.75 -8.67 -15.35
CA VAL A 105 4.95 -9.67 -16.42
C VAL A 105 6.35 -9.64 -17.02
N ILE A 106 7.13 -8.58 -16.78
CA ILE A 106 8.48 -8.40 -17.33
C ILE A 106 9.52 -9.13 -16.44
N ALA A 107 9.21 -9.34 -15.16
CA ALA A 107 10.10 -9.97 -14.21
C ALA A 107 10.34 -11.44 -14.54
N GLY A 108 11.23 -11.75 -15.35
CA GLY A 108 11.59 -13.11 -15.72
C GLY A 108 11.84 -13.30 -17.21
N SER A 109 11.28 -12.45 -18.05
CA SER A 109 11.45 -12.56 -19.50
C SER A 109 12.81 -12.09 -20.01
N LEU A 110 13.51 -11.23 -19.25
CA LEU A 110 14.74 -10.58 -19.73
C LEU A 110 16.03 -11.36 -19.47
N ARG A 111 16.06 -12.29 -18.51
CA ARG A 111 17.29 -13.00 -18.14
C ARG A 111 17.19 -14.52 -18.05
N ASP A 112 15.99 -15.07 -17.90
CA ASP A 112 15.83 -16.52 -17.73
C ASP A 112 14.43 -16.96 -18.18
N SER A 113 14.35 -17.65 -19.31
CA SER A 113 13.09 -18.20 -19.87
C SER A 113 12.40 -19.23 -18.99
N LYS A 114 13.00 -19.61 -17.85
CA LYS A 114 12.45 -20.56 -16.88
C LYS A 114 11.83 -19.88 -15.68
N LYS A 115 11.95 -18.56 -15.51
CA LYS A 115 11.34 -17.85 -14.39
C LYS A 115 9.88 -17.51 -14.71
N GLU A 116 9.00 -17.89 -13.80
CA GLU A 116 7.58 -17.53 -13.83
C GLU A 116 7.43 -16.00 -13.66
N ALA A 117 6.62 -15.37 -14.50
CA ALA A 117 6.31 -13.95 -14.38
C ALA A 117 5.65 -13.66 -13.02
N TYR A 118 5.97 -12.49 -12.44
CA TYR A 118 5.35 -12.06 -11.19
C TYR A 118 3.94 -11.56 -11.46
N CYS A 119 3.00 -12.49 -11.60
CA CYS A 119 1.59 -12.19 -11.89
C CYS A 119 0.68 -13.30 -11.35
N THR A 120 -0.63 -13.17 -11.57
CA THR A 120 -1.64 -14.16 -11.22
C THR A 120 -1.55 -14.65 -9.76
N ASP A 121 -1.80 -15.94 -9.53
CA ASP A 121 -1.78 -16.54 -8.18
C ASP A 121 -0.39 -16.50 -7.51
N PHE A 122 0.70 -16.49 -8.27
CA PHE A 122 2.05 -16.40 -7.71
C PHE A 122 2.26 -15.07 -6.99
N ALA A 123 1.99 -13.96 -7.67
CA ALA A 123 2.14 -12.62 -7.10
C ALA A 123 1.21 -12.38 -5.90
N VAL A 124 -0.04 -12.85 -6.01
CA VAL A 124 -1.01 -12.80 -4.89
C VAL A 124 -0.52 -13.59 -3.68
N LYS A 125 0.02 -14.80 -3.88
CA LYS A 125 0.55 -15.63 -2.78
C LYS A 125 1.78 -15.02 -2.13
N ASP A 126 2.68 -14.43 -2.92
CA ASP A 126 3.88 -13.74 -2.42
C ASP A 126 3.48 -12.54 -1.56
N THR A 127 2.63 -11.66 -2.06
CA THR A 127 2.13 -10.51 -1.30
C THR A 127 1.41 -10.93 -0.02
N ALA A 128 0.54 -11.94 -0.12
CA ALA A 128 -0.15 -12.48 1.06
C ALA A 128 0.82 -13.08 2.09
N ALA A 129 1.93 -13.67 1.65
CA ALA A 129 2.96 -14.18 2.55
C ALA A 129 3.66 -13.05 3.31
N GLU A 130 4.00 -11.94 2.64
CA GLU A 130 4.60 -10.77 3.30
C GLU A 130 3.62 -10.12 4.30
N VAL A 131 2.34 -9.97 3.95
CA VAL A 131 1.32 -9.48 4.88
C VAL A 131 1.21 -10.39 6.12
N ARG A 132 1.21 -11.73 5.96
CA ARG A 132 1.21 -12.66 7.10
C ARG A 132 2.45 -12.54 7.96
N LYS A 133 3.65 -12.37 7.36
CA LYS A 133 4.89 -12.17 8.12
C LYS A 133 4.80 -10.94 9.02
N LEU A 134 4.26 -9.83 8.50
CA LEU A 134 4.09 -8.61 9.28
C LEU A 134 3.11 -8.80 10.44
N ARG A 135 1.97 -9.43 10.20
CA ARG A 135 0.99 -9.73 11.25
C ARG A 135 1.56 -10.61 12.35
N ASN A 136 2.40 -11.60 12.00
CA ASN A 136 3.11 -12.41 12.97
C ASN A 136 4.09 -11.61 13.83
N LYS A 137 4.57 -10.47 13.33
CA LYS A 137 5.39 -9.49 14.06
C LYS A 137 4.54 -8.41 14.78
N ARG A 138 3.23 -8.63 14.89
CA ARG A 138 2.27 -7.69 15.51
C ARG A 138 2.13 -6.35 14.80
N VAL A 139 2.42 -6.28 13.51
CA VAL A 139 2.09 -5.12 12.68
C VAL A 139 0.67 -5.30 12.14
N ALA A 140 -0.22 -4.38 12.42
CA ALA A 140 -1.55 -4.36 11.81
C ALA A 140 -1.42 -3.96 10.33
N VAL A 141 -2.06 -4.72 9.43
CA VAL A 141 -2.01 -4.46 7.98
C VAL A 141 -3.42 -4.34 7.43
N LEU A 142 -3.74 -3.16 6.89
CA LEU A 142 -4.99 -2.86 6.19
C LEU A 142 -4.75 -2.75 4.69
N GLY A 143 -5.45 -3.54 3.90
CA GLY A 143 -5.60 -3.31 2.47
C GLY A 143 -6.78 -2.38 2.19
N VAL A 144 -6.55 -1.32 1.44
CA VAL A 144 -7.58 -0.42 0.94
C VAL A 144 -7.60 -0.50 -0.57
N PHE A 145 -8.67 -1.06 -1.10
CA PHE A 145 -8.82 -1.34 -2.50
C PHE A 145 -9.86 -0.41 -3.14
N ALA A 146 -9.48 0.20 -4.22
CA ALA A 146 -10.33 1.10 -5.00
C ALA A 146 -10.33 0.78 -6.50
N GLY A 147 -10.13 -0.49 -6.86
CA GLY A 147 -10.12 -1.02 -8.23
C GLY A 147 -11.42 -1.68 -8.65
N GLU A 148 -11.33 -2.51 -9.70
CA GLU A 148 -12.46 -3.19 -10.31
C GLU A 148 -12.88 -4.45 -9.52
N GLU A 149 -14.16 -4.80 -9.60
CA GLU A 149 -14.72 -5.94 -8.83
C GLU A 149 -14.05 -7.29 -9.15
N GLU A 150 -13.48 -7.45 -10.34
CA GLU A 150 -12.80 -8.68 -10.76
C GLU A 150 -11.55 -8.96 -9.93
N ASP A 151 -10.89 -7.94 -9.38
CA ASP A 151 -9.69 -8.06 -8.55
C ASP A 151 -9.97 -8.23 -7.05
N LEU A 152 -11.22 -8.05 -6.61
CA LEU A 152 -11.64 -8.18 -5.22
C LEU A 152 -11.23 -9.49 -4.57
N GLN A 153 -11.26 -10.60 -5.31
CA GLN A 153 -10.90 -11.92 -4.75
C GLN A 153 -9.41 -12.03 -4.49
N ALA A 154 -8.58 -11.40 -5.33
CA ALA A 154 -7.13 -11.34 -5.12
C ALA A 154 -6.81 -10.53 -3.87
N GLU A 155 -7.38 -9.34 -3.75
CA GLU A 155 -7.21 -8.45 -2.60
C GLU A 155 -7.67 -9.10 -1.28
N LYS A 156 -8.81 -9.79 -1.29
CA LYS A 156 -9.29 -10.56 -0.13
C LYS A 156 -8.35 -11.71 0.25
N LYS A 157 -7.70 -12.36 -0.73
CA LYS A 157 -6.67 -13.39 -0.45
C LYS A 157 -5.43 -12.78 0.20
N ILE A 158 -5.04 -11.57 -0.18
CA ILE A 158 -3.87 -10.85 0.35
C ILE A 158 -4.15 -10.38 1.79
N PHE A 159 -5.21 -9.61 1.99
CA PHE A 159 -5.46 -8.87 3.23
C PHE A 159 -6.46 -9.55 4.18
N GLY A 160 -7.21 -10.55 3.72
CA GLY A 160 -8.18 -11.28 4.54
C GLY A 160 -9.27 -10.39 5.12
N LYS A 161 -9.48 -10.47 6.43
CA LYS A 161 -10.51 -9.68 7.14
C LYS A 161 -10.20 -8.18 7.26
N ASP A 162 -8.93 -7.82 7.18
CA ASP A 162 -8.47 -6.43 7.28
C ASP A 162 -8.33 -5.83 5.88
N PHE A 163 -9.45 -5.79 5.19
CA PHE A 163 -9.62 -5.33 3.82
C PHE A 163 -10.80 -4.38 3.74
N ALA A 164 -10.62 -3.26 3.05
CA ALA A 164 -11.66 -2.28 2.78
C ALA A 164 -11.81 -2.04 1.28
N TYR A 165 -13.00 -2.26 0.75
CA TYR A 165 -13.34 -1.91 -0.63
C TYR A 165 -14.00 -0.54 -0.68
N ILE A 166 -13.41 0.38 -1.41
CA ILE A 166 -13.85 1.76 -1.54
C ILE A 166 -14.49 1.96 -2.93
N ARG A 167 -15.81 1.98 -2.98
CA ARG A 167 -16.58 2.31 -4.18
C ARG A 167 -16.80 3.80 -4.35
N ASP A 168 -16.90 4.51 -3.23
CA ASP A 168 -17.16 5.95 -3.19
C ASP A 168 -16.16 6.63 -2.24
N ILE A 169 -15.46 7.61 -2.78
CA ILE A 169 -14.49 8.41 -2.03
C ILE A 169 -15.14 9.13 -0.84
N GLY A 170 -16.41 9.49 -0.94
CA GLY A 170 -17.14 10.13 0.16
C GLY A 170 -17.23 9.26 1.41
N ASN A 171 -17.14 7.94 1.28
CA ASN A 171 -17.14 7.01 2.42
C ASN A 171 -15.73 6.58 2.86
N PHE A 172 -14.68 6.96 2.13
CA PHE A 172 -13.31 6.56 2.38
C PHE A 172 -12.84 6.88 3.80
N ALA A 173 -13.00 8.14 4.22
CA ALA A 173 -12.57 8.61 5.53
C ALA A 173 -13.25 7.83 6.68
N ASN A 174 -14.54 7.50 6.53
CA ASN A 174 -15.29 6.73 7.51
C ASN A 174 -14.80 5.28 7.63
N VAL A 175 -14.47 4.64 6.51
CA VAL A 175 -14.01 3.24 6.48
C VAL A 175 -12.63 3.13 7.10
N VAL A 176 -11.68 3.94 6.63
CA VAL A 176 -10.30 3.93 7.13
C VAL A 176 -10.24 4.43 8.57
N GLY A 177 -10.99 5.49 8.90
CA GLY A 177 -11.05 6.04 10.25
C GLY A 177 -11.55 5.03 11.28
N ARG A 178 -12.58 4.22 10.96
CA ARG A 178 -13.04 3.13 11.85
C ARG A 178 -11.97 2.07 12.07
N TYR A 179 -11.23 1.69 11.04
CA TYR A 179 -10.14 0.75 11.18
C TYR A 179 -9.03 1.31 12.09
N LEU A 180 -8.57 2.51 11.82
CA LEU A 180 -7.54 3.18 12.62
C LEU A 180 -7.98 3.33 14.09
N LYS A 181 -9.21 3.77 14.32
CA LYS A 181 -9.77 3.89 15.68
C LYS A 181 -9.71 2.55 16.41
N ARG A 182 -10.11 1.45 15.78
CA ARG A 182 -10.03 0.11 16.36
C ARG A 182 -8.60 -0.27 16.73
N GLN A 183 -7.63 -0.07 15.79
CA GLN A 183 -6.24 -0.43 16.04
C GLN A 183 -5.53 0.43 17.09
N LEU A 184 -6.01 1.66 17.31
CA LEU A 184 -5.40 2.59 18.26
C LEU A 184 -6.06 2.54 19.66
N LEU A 185 -7.29 2.06 19.75
CA LEU A 185 -8.05 2.05 21.01
C LEU A 185 -8.25 0.65 21.61
N ASP A 186 -8.12 -0.42 20.83
CA ASP A 186 -8.17 -1.81 21.29
C ASP A 186 -6.82 -2.25 21.91
N VAL A 187 -6.30 -1.43 22.83
CA VAL A 187 -5.10 -1.68 23.64
C VAL A 187 -5.48 -1.96 25.09
#